data_2004f63d1682d890a5f66c447a2b175b
#
_entry.id   2004f63d1682d890a5f66c447a2b175b
#
_cell.length_a   1.000
_cell.length_b   1.000
_cell.length_c   1.000
_cell.angle_alpha   90.00
_cell.angle_beta   90.00
_cell.angle_gamma   90.00
#
_symmetry.space_group_name_H-M   'P 1'
#
loop_
_entity.id
_entity.type
_entity.pdbx_description
1 polymer ?
#
loop_
_entity_poly.entity_id
_entity_poly.type
_entity_poly.pdbx_seq_one_letter_code
_entity_poly.pdbx_strand_id
1 'polypeptide(L)'
;MSSDDKRPFVPKKQPKKQEDTTRFMPSRPAEGRIPHRQAKPQQSRRPRQDRRPQSSNRPFRENRNKPVKPQEPKRPKQLESETWAYVVEHDLDSGIITALSEKMLTPCRLRVVEGCEPCPPSKRINIGKHAEDREEVQHIVGLASVERMSSFASMQLPHVLLDVLSQHEAYFLESFFNIASNISLKMHAFELLPKIGNKKAMQIVDARGQGFESIEALNEVCNINAIELLSQRFLEELKDKDAQPRLISLLLPVKS
;
A
#
# COMPACT_ATOMS: atom_id res chain seq x y z
N MET A 1 -64.09 5.47 -44.30
CA MET A 1 -62.93 4.57 -44.52
C MET A 1 -62.21 4.54 -43.20
N SER A 2 -62.31 3.42 -42.50
CA SER A 2 -61.93 3.23 -41.10
C SER A 2 -60.43 3.07 -40.95
N SER A 3 -59.85 3.82 -40.04
CA SER A 3 -58.48 3.69 -39.61
C SER A 3 -58.44 2.81 -38.36
N ASP A 4 -57.87 1.60 -38.48
CA ASP A 4 -57.64 0.66 -37.38
C ASP A 4 -56.55 1.16 -36.45
N ASP A 5 -56.96 1.52 -35.25
CA ASP A 5 -56.09 1.92 -34.14
C ASP A 5 -55.60 0.67 -33.37
N LYS A 6 -54.46 0.09 -33.78
CA LYS A 6 -53.84 -1.05 -33.11
C LYS A 6 -52.99 -0.54 -31.91
N ARG A 7 -53.56 -0.56 -30.70
CA ARG A 7 -52.84 -0.35 -29.46
C ARG A 7 -51.91 -1.54 -29.16
N PRO A 8 -50.66 -1.31 -28.72
CA PRO A 8 -49.75 -2.41 -28.39
C PRO A 8 -50.19 -3.12 -27.09
N PHE A 9 -50.11 -4.43 -27.11
CA PHE A 9 -50.41 -5.34 -26.02
C PHE A 9 -49.37 -5.20 -24.89
N VAL A 10 -49.80 -4.80 -23.70
CA VAL A 10 -48.97 -4.75 -22.48
C VAL A 10 -49.26 -6.02 -21.66
N PRO A 11 -48.27 -6.91 -21.45
CA PRO A 11 -48.48 -8.10 -20.62
C PRO A 11 -48.60 -7.72 -19.14
N LYS A 12 -49.68 -8.19 -18.50
CA LYS A 12 -49.91 -8.04 -17.05
C LYS A 12 -48.85 -8.79 -16.25
N LYS A 13 -48.12 -8.07 -15.37
CA LYS A 13 -47.22 -8.65 -14.40
C LYS A 13 -48.00 -9.55 -13.42
N GLN A 14 -47.61 -10.82 -13.34
CA GLN A 14 -48.08 -11.75 -12.31
C GLN A 14 -47.52 -11.36 -10.95
N PRO A 15 -48.26 -11.48 -9.83
CA PRO A 15 -47.79 -11.22 -8.52
C PRO A 15 -46.76 -12.29 -8.11
N LYS A 16 -45.56 -11.86 -7.66
CA LYS A 16 -44.55 -12.73 -7.07
C LYS A 16 -45.10 -13.36 -5.79
N LYS A 17 -45.13 -14.69 -5.74
CA LYS A 17 -45.31 -15.45 -4.50
C LYS A 17 -44.21 -15.05 -3.51
N GLN A 18 -44.65 -14.61 -2.34
CA GLN A 18 -43.77 -14.46 -1.16
C GLN A 18 -43.38 -15.86 -0.71
N GLU A 19 -42.11 -16.19 -0.82
CA GLU A 19 -41.53 -17.34 -0.14
C GLU A 19 -41.33 -16.97 1.31
N ASP A 20 -42.03 -17.67 2.22
CA ASP A 20 -41.83 -17.68 3.64
C ASP A 20 -40.40 -18.19 3.94
N THR A 21 -39.48 -17.27 4.18
CA THR A 21 -38.19 -17.60 4.77
C THR A 21 -38.39 -17.81 6.27
N THR A 22 -38.80 -19.01 6.66
CA THR A 22 -38.64 -19.49 8.05
C THR A 22 -37.15 -19.53 8.34
N ARG A 23 -36.67 -18.52 9.06
CA ARG A 23 -35.33 -18.50 9.63
C ARG A 23 -35.18 -19.69 10.57
N PHE A 24 -34.43 -20.67 10.14
CA PHE A 24 -33.92 -21.75 10.97
C PHE A 24 -32.92 -21.13 11.96
N MET A 25 -33.35 -20.88 13.19
CA MET A 25 -32.42 -20.56 14.28
C MET A 25 -31.83 -21.88 14.78
N PRO A 26 -30.48 -22.05 14.74
CA PRO A 26 -29.88 -23.18 15.41
C PRO A 26 -30.09 -23.05 16.91
N SER A 27 -30.64 -24.09 17.53
CA SER A 27 -30.83 -24.24 18.99
C SER A 27 -29.47 -24.11 19.70
N ARG A 28 -29.42 -23.30 20.77
CA ARG A 28 -28.25 -23.19 21.65
C ARG A 28 -27.83 -24.57 22.12
N PRO A 29 -26.52 -24.90 22.15
CA PRO A 29 -26.02 -26.07 22.80
C PRO A 29 -26.34 -25.97 24.30
N ALA A 30 -26.83 -27.10 24.90
CA ALA A 30 -27.09 -27.20 26.31
C ALA A 30 -25.81 -26.89 27.13
N GLU A 31 -25.96 -26.10 28.17
CA GLU A 31 -24.89 -25.75 29.11
C GLU A 31 -24.24 -27.02 29.66
N GLY A 32 -23.03 -27.33 29.16
CA GLY A 32 -22.18 -28.35 29.73
C GLY A 32 -21.70 -27.89 31.09
N ARG A 33 -21.98 -28.72 32.12
CA ARG A 33 -21.54 -28.55 33.52
C ARG A 33 -20.04 -28.30 33.56
N ILE A 34 -19.62 -27.20 34.19
CA ILE A 34 -18.24 -26.89 34.51
C ILE A 34 -17.74 -27.95 35.51
N PRO A 35 -16.69 -28.72 35.22
CA PRO A 35 -16.14 -29.66 36.20
C PRO A 35 -15.51 -28.88 37.35
N HIS A 36 -15.92 -29.22 38.59
CA HIS A 36 -15.37 -28.71 39.82
C HIS A 36 -13.85 -28.93 39.84
N ARG A 37 -13.11 -27.85 39.89
CA ARG A 37 -11.66 -27.84 40.06
C ARG A 37 -11.35 -28.39 41.49
N GLN A 38 -10.85 -29.59 41.58
CA GLN A 38 -10.40 -30.20 42.85
C GLN A 38 -9.30 -29.31 43.44
N ALA A 39 -9.51 -28.90 44.68
CA ALA A 39 -8.55 -28.17 45.49
C ALA A 39 -7.30 -29.04 45.74
N LYS A 40 -6.13 -28.53 45.41
CA LYS A 40 -4.86 -29.15 45.79
C LYS A 40 -4.68 -29.08 47.31
N PRO A 41 -4.17 -30.15 47.98
CA PRO A 41 -3.93 -30.11 49.41
C PRO A 41 -2.85 -29.09 49.78
N GLN A 42 -3.14 -28.33 50.82
CA GLN A 42 -2.22 -27.36 51.41
C GLN A 42 -1.01 -28.11 51.98
N GLN A 43 0.16 -27.90 51.41
CA GLN A 43 1.41 -28.32 52.02
C GLN A 43 1.72 -27.43 53.23
N SER A 44 1.98 -28.08 54.35
CA SER A 44 2.31 -27.54 55.67
C SER A 44 3.43 -26.51 55.61
N ARG A 45 3.18 -25.36 56.24
CA ARG A 45 4.16 -24.29 56.45
C ARG A 45 5.29 -24.78 57.34
N ARG A 46 6.50 -24.89 56.83
CA ARG A 46 7.72 -25.02 57.64
C ARG A 46 8.03 -23.67 58.33
N PRO A 47 8.53 -23.67 59.59
CA PRO A 47 8.85 -22.46 60.33
C PRO A 47 10.01 -21.70 59.63
N ARG A 48 9.86 -20.41 59.52
CA ARG A 48 10.93 -19.50 59.05
C ARG A 48 12.03 -19.46 60.12
N GLN A 49 13.21 -19.93 59.79
CA GLN A 49 14.42 -19.67 60.56
C GLN A 49 14.85 -18.22 60.28
N ASP A 50 15.02 -17.46 61.36
CA ASP A 50 15.57 -16.13 61.37
C ASP A 50 16.96 -16.13 60.73
N ARG A 51 17.07 -15.63 59.52
CA ARG A 51 18.36 -15.28 58.92
C ARG A 51 18.66 -13.79 59.20
N ARG A 52 19.66 -13.56 60.05
CA ARG A 52 20.29 -12.27 60.28
C ARG A 52 20.59 -11.58 58.96
N PRO A 53 20.41 -10.25 58.84
CA PRO A 53 20.82 -9.51 57.67
C PRO A 53 22.34 -9.45 57.63
N GLN A 54 22.96 -10.15 56.68
CA GLN A 54 24.34 -9.89 56.30
C GLN A 54 24.35 -8.58 55.48
N SER A 55 25.00 -7.56 56.06
CA SER A 55 25.33 -6.32 55.39
C SER A 55 26.29 -6.63 54.23
N SER A 56 25.74 -6.80 53.03
CA SER A 56 26.55 -6.83 51.82
C SER A 56 26.91 -5.39 51.43
N ASN A 57 28.13 -4.99 51.79
CA ASN A 57 28.81 -3.83 51.15
C ASN A 57 28.93 -4.15 49.66
N ARG A 58 27.89 -3.90 48.90
CA ARG A 58 28.00 -3.78 47.43
C ARG A 58 28.50 -2.38 47.17
N PRO A 59 29.65 -2.21 46.49
CA PRO A 59 30.10 -0.90 46.09
C PRO A 59 29.02 -0.29 45.17
N PHE A 60 28.61 0.93 45.51
CA PHE A 60 27.70 1.76 44.73
C PHE A 60 28.33 1.90 43.34
N ARG A 61 27.85 1.09 42.36
CA ARG A 61 28.21 1.26 40.96
C ARG A 61 27.61 2.59 40.55
N GLU A 62 28.47 3.65 40.56
CA GLU A 62 28.17 4.86 39.83
C GLU A 62 27.76 4.48 38.39
N ASN A 63 26.49 4.55 38.18
CA ASN A 63 25.93 4.42 36.84
C ASN A 63 26.33 5.71 36.11
N ARG A 64 27.58 5.70 35.57
CA ARG A 64 28.05 6.80 34.72
C ARG A 64 27.02 6.88 33.59
N ASN A 65 26.12 7.84 33.66
CA ASN A 65 25.27 8.30 32.57
C ASN A 65 26.21 8.70 31.41
N LYS A 66 26.59 7.69 30.61
CA LYS A 66 27.12 7.99 29.28
C LYS A 66 25.98 8.70 28.57
N PRO A 67 26.21 9.89 28.00
CA PRO A 67 25.20 10.54 27.21
C PRO A 67 24.77 9.55 26.13
N VAL A 68 23.55 9.09 26.23
CA VAL A 68 22.92 8.24 25.17
C VAL A 68 22.85 9.17 23.98
N LYS A 69 23.74 8.97 23.01
CA LYS A 69 23.61 9.64 21.70
C LYS A 69 22.19 9.34 21.22
N PRO A 70 21.43 10.34 20.78
CA PRO A 70 20.11 10.10 20.22
C PRO A 70 20.28 9.05 19.13
N GLN A 71 19.73 7.85 19.36
CA GLN A 71 19.75 6.82 18.33
C GLN A 71 18.78 7.29 17.26
N GLU A 72 19.28 7.53 16.06
CA GLU A 72 18.42 7.78 14.91
C GLU A 72 17.36 6.67 14.83
N PRO A 73 16.09 7.02 14.58
CA PRO A 73 15.05 6.02 14.44
C PRO A 73 15.48 5.00 13.38
N LYS A 74 15.37 3.71 13.71
CA LYS A 74 15.78 2.64 12.80
C LYS A 74 15.02 2.76 11.50
N ARG A 75 15.74 2.82 10.39
CA ARG A 75 15.18 2.86 9.05
C ARG A 75 14.27 1.63 8.80
N PRO A 76 13.04 1.81 8.29
CA PRO A 76 12.16 0.70 7.92
C PRO A 76 12.81 -0.19 6.86
N LYS A 77 12.64 -1.52 6.98
CA LYS A 77 13.20 -2.49 6.04
C LYS A 77 12.81 -2.24 4.58
N GLN A 78 11.59 -1.79 4.35
CA GLN A 78 11.07 -1.48 3.02
C GLN A 78 11.82 -0.32 2.33
N LEU A 79 12.50 0.52 3.11
CA LEU A 79 13.24 1.67 2.61
C LEU A 79 14.77 1.45 2.65
N GLU A 80 15.25 0.26 3.03
CA GLU A 80 16.70 -0.02 3.14
C GLU A 80 17.46 0.12 1.82
N SER A 81 16.81 -0.24 0.70
CA SER A 81 17.38 -0.18 -0.65
C SER A 81 17.10 1.14 -1.37
N GLU A 82 16.32 2.02 -0.76
CA GLU A 82 15.90 3.27 -1.37
C GLU A 82 16.94 4.36 -1.19
N THR A 83 17.21 5.08 -2.28
CA THR A 83 18.12 6.22 -2.27
C THR A 83 17.37 7.53 -2.49
N TRP A 84 16.28 7.48 -3.24
CA TRP A 84 15.50 8.64 -3.64
C TRP A 84 14.03 8.48 -3.31
N ALA A 85 13.37 9.61 -3.10
CA ALA A 85 11.93 9.69 -2.94
C ALA A 85 11.40 10.97 -3.58
N TYR A 86 10.12 10.96 -3.94
CA TYR A 86 9.41 12.10 -4.50
C TYR A 86 8.46 12.67 -3.46
N VAL A 87 8.55 13.98 -3.28
CA VAL A 87 7.70 14.71 -2.35
C VAL A 87 6.25 14.64 -2.79
N VAL A 88 5.36 14.23 -1.89
CA VAL A 88 3.91 14.32 -2.08
C VAL A 88 3.37 15.57 -1.41
N GLU A 89 3.83 15.84 -0.17
CA GLU A 89 3.43 17.00 0.62
C GLU A 89 4.57 17.40 1.55
N HIS A 90 4.82 18.69 1.69
CA HIS A 90 5.65 19.24 2.74
C HIS A 90 4.79 20.04 3.71
N ASP A 91 4.54 19.49 4.89
CA ASP A 91 3.88 20.17 5.99
C ASP A 91 4.91 21.04 6.72
N LEU A 92 4.86 22.34 6.46
CA LEU A 92 5.81 23.33 7.00
C LEU A 92 5.67 23.50 8.53
N ASP A 93 4.44 23.36 9.05
CA ASP A 93 4.18 23.55 10.48
C ASP A 93 4.80 22.43 11.31
N SER A 94 4.67 21.20 10.86
CA SER A 94 5.25 20.04 11.55
C SER A 94 6.70 19.75 11.14
N GLY A 95 7.20 20.32 10.04
CA GLY A 95 8.50 20.00 9.45
C GLY A 95 8.58 18.54 8.99
N ILE A 96 7.48 18.02 8.43
CA ILE A 96 7.41 16.65 7.93
C ILE A 96 7.07 16.66 6.44
N ILE A 97 7.84 15.90 5.68
CA ILE A 97 7.52 15.57 4.29
C ILE A 97 6.86 14.19 4.23
N THR A 98 5.73 14.11 3.56
CA THR A 98 5.16 12.86 3.06
C THR A 98 5.72 12.63 1.66
N ALA A 99 6.36 11.50 1.42
CA ALA A 99 7.02 11.19 0.16
C ALA A 99 6.72 9.77 -0.31
N LEU A 100 6.95 9.53 -1.60
CA LEU A 100 6.86 8.22 -2.25
C LEU A 100 8.26 7.77 -2.65
N SER A 101 8.73 6.61 -2.19
CA SER A 101 10.04 6.10 -2.58
C SER A 101 10.09 5.74 -4.06
N GLU A 102 11.26 5.90 -4.70
CA GLU A 102 11.40 5.77 -6.15
C GLU A 102 11.29 4.34 -6.64
N LYS A 103 12.01 3.39 -5.99
CA LYS A 103 12.09 2.01 -6.49
C LYS A 103 10.90 1.16 -6.12
N MET A 104 10.42 1.30 -4.87
CA MET A 104 9.35 0.44 -4.33
C MET A 104 8.00 1.16 -4.24
N LEU A 105 7.93 2.44 -4.63
CA LEU A 105 6.73 3.28 -4.53
C LEU A 105 6.08 3.20 -3.13
N THR A 106 6.94 3.13 -2.10
CA THR A 106 6.50 3.00 -0.72
C THR A 106 6.28 4.38 -0.10
N PRO A 107 5.07 4.68 0.38
CA PRO A 107 4.82 5.94 1.06
C PRO A 107 5.58 6.00 2.39
N CYS A 108 6.25 7.13 2.65
CA CYS A 108 7.04 7.35 3.86
C CYS A 108 6.90 8.78 4.40
N ARG A 109 7.26 8.95 5.67
CA ARG A 109 7.35 10.25 6.35
C ARG A 109 8.79 10.54 6.69
N LEU A 110 9.20 11.75 6.40
CA LEU A 110 10.56 12.23 6.52
C LEU A 110 10.56 13.49 7.38
N ARG A 111 11.53 13.62 8.30
CA ARG A 111 11.80 14.86 9.03
C ARG A 111 12.74 15.70 8.20
N VAL A 112 12.41 16.96 7.98
CA VAL A 112 13.27 17.89 7.27
C VAL A 112 14.35 18.46 8.18
N VAL A 113 15.43 18.93 7.56
CA VAL A 113 16.47 19.71 8.23
C VAL A 113 15.88 21.08 8.61
N GLU A 114 16.27 21.62 9.78
CA GLU A 114 15.85 22.96 10.21
C GLU A 114 16.28 24.02 9.20
N GLY A 115 15.34 24.89 8.80
CA GLY A 115 15.59 25.91 7.78
C GLY A 115 15.54 25.45 6.34
N CYS A 116 15.10 24.21 6.08
CA CYS A 116 14.89 23.71 4.73
C CYS A 116 13.82 24.54 4.00
N GLU A 117 14.09 24.91 2.75
CA GLU A 117 13.11 25.57 1.89
C GLU A 117 11.90 24.67 1.61
N PRO A 118 10.72 25.25 1.32
CA PRO A 118 9.55 24.48 0.95
C PRO A 118 9.83 23.56 -0.24
N CYS A 119 9.57 22.27 -0.05
CA CYS A 119 9.73 21.28 -1.11
C CYS A 119 8.39 21.08 -1.83
N PRO A 120 8.29 21.46 -3.13
CA PRO A 120 7.06 21.27 -3.90
C PRO A 120 6.80 19.79 -4.17
N PRO A 121 5.53 19.39 -4.46
CA PRO A 121 5.20 18.06 -4.95
C PRO A 121 6.04 17.67 -6.17
N SER A 122 6.31 16.39 -6.34
CA SER A 122 7.17 15.79 -7.38
C SER A 122 8.65 16.16 -7.30
N LYS A 123 9.08 16.97 -6.32
CA LYS A 123 10.51 17.19 -6.11
C LYS A 123 11.17 15.88 -5.67
N ARG A 124 12.24 15.49 -6.36
CA ARG A 124 13.06 14.31 -6.00
C ARG A 124 14.05 14.70 -4.92
N ILE A 125 14.06 13.97 -3.81
CA ILE A 125 14.91 14.22 -2.63
C ILE A 125 15.69 12.97 -2.25
N ASN A 126 16.89 13.17 -1.71
CA ASN A 126 17.75 12.07 -1.28
C ASN A 126 17.31 11.55 0.10
N ILE A 127 17.04 10.24 0.18
CA ILE A 127 16.74 9.50 1.41
C ILE A 127 17.75 8.38 1.66
N GLY A 128 18.89 8.39 1.01
CA GLY A 128 19.94 7.36 1.09
C GLY A 128 20.37 7.04 2.54
N LYS A 129 21.26 6.06 2.69
CA LYS A 129 21.70 5.58 4.01
C LYS A 129 22.57 6.62 4.74
N HIS A 130 23.41 7.34 4.00
CA HIS A 130 24.33 8.31 4.56
C HIS A 130 23.62 9.64 4.79
N ALA A 131 23.58 10.08 6.04
CA ALA A 131 22.92 11.35 6.40
C ALA A 131 23.62 12.56 5.77
N GLU A 132 24.92 12.45 5.51
CA GLU A 132 25.77 13.49 4.91
C GLU A 132 25.37 13.81 3.46
N ASP A 133 24.77 12.83 2.74
CA ASP A 133 24.34 12.99 1.35
C ASP A 133 22.93 13.59 1.23
N ARG A 134 22.25 13.86 2.36
CA ARG A 134 20.88 14.35 2.39
C ARG A 134 20.88 15.85 2.62
N GLU A 135 20.37 16.61 1.67
CA GLU A 135 20.27 18.06 1.80
C GLU A 135 19.02 18.48 2.57
N GLU A 136 17.85 17.90 2.23
CA GLU A 136 16.56 18.32 2.79
C GLU A 136 16.11 17.44 3.96
N VAL A 137 16.59 16.19 4.03
CA VAL A 137 16.05 15.17 4.94
C VAL A 137 17.00 14.90 6.10
N GLN A 138 16.57 15.22 7.31
CA GLN A 138 17.31 14.91 8.53
C GLN A 138 17.27 13.39 8.82
N HIS A 139 16.09 12.81 8.88
CA HIS A 139 15.91 11.37 9.08
C HIS A 139 14.53 10.86 8.60
N ILE A 140 14.43 9.56 8.44
CA ILE A 140 13.17 8.88 8.09
C ILE A 140 12.39 8.63 9.37
N VAL A 141 11.19 9.19 9.49
CA VAL A 141 10.29 8.98 10.63
C VAL A 141 9.66 7.59 10.60
N GLY A 142 9.26 7.14 9.40
CA GLY A 142 8.63 5.82 9.22
C GLY A 142 7.86 5.71 7.91
N LEU A 143 7.09 4.64 7.81
CA LEU A 143 6.19 4.43 6.67
C LEU A 143 4.92 5.27 6.85
N ALA A 144 4.37 5.74 5.74
CA ALA A 144 3.05 6.37 5.69
C ALA A 144 2.00 5.36 5.22
N SER A 145 0.74 5.57 5.62
CA SER A 145 -0.41 4.86 5.05
C SER A 145 -1.17 5.83 4.16
N VAL A 146 -1.53 5.40 2.96
CA VAL A 146 -2.31 6.22 2.02
C VAL A 146 -3.64 6.65 2.63
N GLU A 147 -4.28 5.79 3.42
CA GLU A 147 -5.54 6.07 4.11
C GLU A 147 -5.45 7.18 5.18
N ARG A 148 -4.23 7.43 5.69
CA ARG A 148 -3.96 8.40 6.75
C ARG A 148 -3.20 9.64 6.25
N MET A 149 -3.16 9.84 4.96
CA MET A 149 -2.61 11.04 4.35
C MET A 149 -3.56 12.22 4.57
N SER A 150 -3.02 13.44 4.55
CA SER A 150 -3.80 14.66 4.52
C SER A 150 -4.67 14.72 3.24
N SER A 151 -5.67 15.57 3.23
CA SER A 151 -6.47 15.79 2.01
C SER A 151 -5.61 16.31 0.86
N PHE A 152 -4.62 17.16 1.16
CA PHE A 152 -3.70 17.70 0.17
C PHE A 152 -2.79 16.61 -0.39
N ALA A 153 -2.13 15.80 0.47
CA ALA A 153 -1.30 14.68 0.03
C ALA A 153 -2.10 13.67 -0.81
N SER A 154 -3.34 13.38 -0.41
CA SER A 154 -4.23 12.46 -1.15
C SER A 154 -4.58 12.98 -2.54
N MET A 155 -4.68 14.31 -2.71
CA MET A 155 -4.90 14.97 -3.99
C MET A 155 -3.64 14.97 -4.86
N GLN A 156 -2.46 15.16 -4.26
CA GLN A 156 -1.19 15.22 -5.00
C GLN A 156 -0.64 13.84 -5.38
N LEU A 157 -0.93 12.81 -4.58
CA LEU A 157 -0.40 11.46 -4.78
C LEU A 157 -0.58 10.91 -6.20
N PRO A 158 -1.75 11.04 -6.88
CA PRO A 158 -1.92 10.58 -8.26
C PRO A 158 -0.96 11.27 -9.23
N HIS A 159 -0.75 12.58 -9.08
CA HIS A 159 0.13 13.39 -9.95
C HIS A 159 1.60 12.98 -9.73
N VAL A 160 2.02 12.91 -8.47
CA VAL A 160 3.38 12.49 -8.13
C VAL A 160 3.66 11.07 -8.63
N LEU A 161 2.69 10.15 -8.47
CA LEU A 161 2.84 8.79 -8.97
C LEU A 161 2.98 8.75 -10.50
N LEU A 162 2.17 9.53 -11.21
CA LEU A 162 2.27 9.63 -12.65
C LEU A 162 3.65 10.17 -13.08
N ASP A 163 4.14 11.23 -12.43
CA ASP A 163 5.46 11.82 -12.70
C ASP A 163 6.59 10.81 -12.49
N VAL A 164 6.51 10.02 -11.40
CA VAL A 164 7.51 8.96 -11.11
C VAL A 164 7.49 7.89 -12.19
N LEU A 165 6.30 7.41 -12.60
CA LEU A 165 6.20 6.39 -13.64
C LEU A 165 6.67 6.90 -14.99
N SER A 166 6.38 8.16 -15.32
CA SER A 166 6.83 8.80 -16.56
C SER A 166 8.36 8.91 -16.65
N GLN A 167 9.04 9.13 -15.53
CA GLN A 167 10.51 9.12 -15.50
C GLN A 167 11.11 7.74 -15.72
N HIS A 168 10.33 6.67 -15.54
CA HIS A 168 10.75 5.29 -15.69
C HIS A 168 9.97 4.55 -16.80
N GLU A 169 9.42 5.27 -17.77
CA GLU A 169 8.55 4.71 -18.82
C GLU A 169 9.24 3.62 -19.65
N ALA A 170 10.53 3.78 -19.96
CA ALA A 170 11.31 2.76 -20.66
C ALA A 170 11.36 1.43 -19.87
N TYR A 171 11.53 1.51 -18.56
CA TYR A 171 11.49 0.34 -17.71
C TYR A 171 10.13 -0.36 -17.75
N PHE A 172 9.02 0.39 -17.67
CA PHE A 172 7.68 -0.20 -17.72
C PHE A 172 7.30 -0.70 -19.11
N LEU A 173 7.81 -0.07 -20.16
CA LEU A 173 7.66 -0.58 -21.52
C LEU A 173 8.26 -1.98 -21.65
N GLU A 174 9.50 -2.16 -21.21
CA GLU A 174 10.20 -3.42 -21.30
C GLU A 174 9.68 -4.48 -20.32
N SER A 175 9.46 -4.07 -19.05
CA SER A 175 9.09 -5.00 -17.98
C SER A 175 7.62 -5.39 -17.96
N PHE A 176 6.75 -4.64 -18.63
CA PHE A 176 5.31 -4.90 -18.63
C PHE A 176 4.71 -4.89 -20.04
N PHE A 177 4.72 -3.77 -20.75
CA PHE A 177 3.96 -3.65 -22.00
C PHE A 177 4.46 -4.61 -23.10
N ASN A 178 5.76 -4.80 -23.21
CA ASN A 178 6.35 -5.68 -24.22
C ASN A 178 6.29 -7.16 -23.87
N ILE A 179 6.18 -7.51 -22.59
CA ILE A 179 6.24 -8.92 -22.15
C ILE A 179 4.98 -9.45 -21.50
N ALA A 180 4.01 -8.58 -21.19
CA ALA A 180 2.77 -8.98 -20.55
C ALA A 180 2.08 -10.14 -21.29
N SER A 181 1.59 -11.10 -20.52
CA SER A 181 0.95 -12.31 -21.01
C SER A 181 -0.34 -12.60 -20.24
N ASN A 182 -0.97 -13.74 -20.51
CA ASN A 182 -2.15 -14.19 -19.80
C ASN A 182 -1.81 -14.50 -18.33
N ILE A 183 -2.56 -13.95 -17.40
CA ILE A 183 -2.50 -14.26 -15.97
C ILE A 183 -3.28 -15.53 -15.67
N SER A 184 -4.33 -15.80 -16.46
CA SER A 184 -5.15 -16.99 -16.36
C SER A 184 -5.65 -17.40 -17.76
N LEU A 185 -6.31 -18.54 -17.86
CA LEU A 185 -6.91 -19.00 -19.11
C LEU A 185 -7.89 -18.02 -19.78
N LYS A 186 -8.42 -17.07 -18.99
CA LYS A 186 -9.48 -16.14 -19.44
C LYS A 186 -9.12 -14.67 -19.30
N MET A 187 -7.96 -14.33 -18.73
CA MET A 187 -7.58 -12.95 -18.39
C MET A 187 -6.15 -12.65 -18.82
N HIS A 188 -5.98 -11.62 -19.62
CA HIS A 188 -4.66 -11.06 -19.94
C HIS A 188 -4.23 -10.00 -18.91
N ALA A 189 -2.92 -9.83 -18.67
CA ALA A 189 -2.41 -8.86 -17.72
C ALA A 189 -2.85 -7.41 -18.02
N PHE A 190 -3.06 -7.06 -19.26
CA PHE A 190 -3.58 -5.74 -19.64
C PHE A 190 -5.00 -5.46 -19.13
N GLU A 191 -5.81 -6.50 -18.87
CA GLU A 191 -7.15 -6.34 -18.29
C GLU A 191 -7.13 -5.88 -16.83
N LEU A 192 -5.96 -5.88 -16.17
CA LEU A 192 -5.77 -5.26 -14.87
C LEU A 192 -5.71 -3.73 -14.93
N LEU A 193 -5.42 -3.19 -16.10
CA LEU A 193 -5.41 -1.73 -16.29
C LEU A 193 -6.84 -1.20 -16.34
N PRO A 194 -7.13 -0.07 -15.69
CA PRO A 194 -8.45 0.54 -15.72
C PRO A 194 -8.92 0.77 -17.17
N LYS A 195 -10.20 0.59 -17.42
CA LYS A 195 -10.83 0.79 -18.74
C LYS A 195 -10.33 -0.11 -19.87
N ILE A 196 -9.43 -1.05 -19.59
CA ILE A 196 -8.97 -2.07 -20.56
C ILE A 196 -9.75 -3.37 -20.32
N GLY A 197 -10.68 -3.67 -21.20
CA GLY A 197 -11.34 -4.98 -21.23
C GLY A 197 -10.66 -5.93 -22.20
N ASN A 198 -11.11 -7.18 -22.24
CA ASN A 198 -10.55 -8.25 -23.07
C ASN A 198 -10.33 -7.84 -24.53
N LYS A 199 -11.33 -7.21 -25.18
CA LYS A 199 -11.21 -6.78 -26.58
C LYS A 199 -10.04 -5.80 -26.78
N LYS A 200 -9.88 -4.83 -25.88
CA LYS A 200 -8.82 -3.84 -25.95
C LYS A 200 -7.46 -4.46 -25.62
N ALA A 201 -7.42 -5.37 -24.65
CA ALA A 201 -6.22 -6.14 -24.31
C ALA A 201 -5.71 -6.93 -25.53
N MET A 202 -6.59 -7.62 -26.25
CA MET A 202 -6.20 -8.34 -27.47
C MET A 202 -5.71 -7.39 -28.57
N GLN A 203 -6.35 -6.23 -28.76
CA GLN A 203 -5.84 -5.22 -29.71
C GLN A 203 -4.41 -4.76 -29.38
N ILE A 204 -4.09 -4.58 -28.09
CA ILE A 204 -2.73 -4.23 -27.65
C ILE A 204 -1.76 -5.37 -27.96
N VAL A 205 -2.15 -6.61 -27.70
CA VAL A 205 -1.34 -7.81 -27.99
C VAL A 205 -1.06 -7.94 -29.47
N ASP A 206 -2.08 -7.78 -30.33
CA ASP A 206 -1.96 -7.86 -31.79
C ASP A 206 -1.06 -6.72 -32.33
N ALA A 207 -1.24 -5.50 -31.81
CA ALA A 207 -0.45 -4.36 -32.22
C ALA A 207 1.01 -4.42 -31.77
N ARG A 208 1.29 -5.10 -30.64
CA ARG A 208 2.63 -5.24 -30.08
C ARG A 208 3.60 -5.94 -31.01
N GLY A 209 3.15 -6.97 -31.72
CA GLY A 209 4.02 -7.76 -32.61
C GLY A 209 5.29 -8.25 -31.89
N GLN A 210 6.45 -7.70 -32.28
CA GLN A 210 7.76 -8.01 -31.67
C GLN A 210 8.10 -7.06 -30.49
N GLY A 211 7.28 -6.09 -30.19
CA GLY A 211 7.45 -5.09 -29.13
C GLY A 211 7.21 -3.68 -29.63
N PHE A 212 6.82 -2.81 -28.71
CA PHE A 212 6.76 -1.37 -28.98
C PHE A 212 8.13 -0.76 -28.75
N GLU A 213 8.53 0.20 -29.59
CA GLU A 213 9.81 0.91 -29.49
C GLU A 213 9.78 1.96 -28.37
N SER A 214 8.61 2.56 -28.12
CA SER A 214 8.41 3.58 -27.08
C SER A 214 6.97 3.56 -26.55
N ILE A 215 6.76 4.25 -25.43
CA ILE A 215 5.42 4.44 -24.85
C ILE A 215 4.54 5.29 -25.76
N GLU A 216 5.11 6.27 -26.48
CA GLU A 216 4.40 7.09 -27.43
C GLU A 216 3.87 6.25 -28.59
N ALA A 217 4.70 5.35 -29.16
CA ALA A 217 4.29 4.45 -30.22
C ALA A 217 3.13 3.52 -29.77
N LEU A 218 3.23 2.99 -28.54
CA LEU A 218 2.13 2.24 -27.94
C LEU A 218 0.85 3.08 -27.81
N ASN A 219 0.98 4.31 -27.32
CA ASN A 219 -0.16 5.20 -27.09
C ASN A 219 -0.86 5.56 -28.40
N GLU A 220 -0.10 5.89 -29.45
CA GLU A 220 -0.64 6.23 -30.78
C GLU A 220 -1.34 5.04 -31.43
N VAL A 221 -0.66 3.89 -31.51
CA VAL A 221 -1.20 2.70 -32.21
C VAL A 221 -2.43 2.15 -31.46
N CYS A 222 -2.39 2.15 -30.14
CA CYS A 222 -3.47 1.60 -29.33
C CYS A 222 -4.52 2.64 -28.91
N ASN A 223 -4.29 3.93 -29.16
CA ASN A 223 -5.15 5.02 -28.70
C ASN A 223 -5.47 4.91 -27.20
N ILE A 224 -4.44 4.90 -26.38
CA ILE A 224 -4.48 4.86 -24.91
C ILE A 224 -3.44 5.81 -24.34
N ASN A 225 -3.48 6.06 -23.03
CA ASN A 225 -2.37 6.64 -22.29
C ASN A 225 -1.83 5.55 -21.33
N ALA A 226 -0.84 4.82 -21.76
CA ALA A 226 -0.36 3.60 -21.10
C ALA A 226 0.16 3.86 -19.69
N ILE A 227 0.99 4.89 -19.51
CA ILE A 227 1.56 5.25 -18.20
C ILE A 227 0.47 5.78 -17.25
N GLU A 228 -0.48 6.54 -17.74
CA GLU A 228 -1.60 7.01 -16.93
C GLU A 228 -2.46 5.84 -16.43
N LEU A 229 -2.78 4.87 -17.30
CA LEU A 229 -3.52 3.68 -16.92
C LEU A 229 -2.76 2.84 -15.89
N LEU A 230 -1.45 2.69 -16.05
CA LEU A 230 -0.59 2.00 -15.08
C LEU A 230 -0.54 2.75 -13.76
N SER A 231 -0.43 4.08 -13.79
CA SER A 231 -0.46 4.93 -12.60
C SER A 231 -1.79 4.81 -11.84
N GLN A 232 -2.92 4.82 -12.55
CA GLN A 232 -4.23 4.62 -11.95
C GLN A 232 -4.33 3.25 -11.26
N ARG A 233 -3.84 2.19 -11.90
CA ARG A 233 -3.81 0.84 -11.32
C ARG A 233 -2.92 0.77 -10.07
N PHE A 234 -1.73 1.35 -10.11
CA PHE A 234 -0.85 1.40 -8.96
C PHE A 234 -1.45 2.18 -7.80
N LEU A 235 -2.14 3.29 -8.09
CA LEU A 235 -2.86 4.06 -7.08
C LEU A 235 -3.95 3.25 -6.39
N GLU A 236 -4.71 2.46 -7.15
CA GLU A 236 -5.71 1.53 -6.59
C GLU A 236 -5.06 0.52 -5.67
N GLU A 237 -3.95 -0.10 -6.09
CA GLU A 237 -3.23 -1.09 -5.31
C GLU A 237 -2.51 -0.51 -4.07
N LEU A 238 -2.14 0.77 -4.09
CA LEU A 238 -1.61 1.48 -2.93
C LEU A 238 -2.70 1.79 -1.90
N LYS A 239 -3.93 2.04 -2.36
CA LYS A 239 -5.11 2.26 -1.50
C LYS A 239 -5.67 0.96 -0.95
N ASP A 240 -5.78 -0.07 -1.79
CA ASP A 240 -6.28 -1.39 -1.42
C ASP A 240 -5.14 -2.42 -1.43
N LYS A 241 -4.69 -2.80 -0.24
CA LYS A 241 -3.60 -3.78 -0.08
C LYS A 241 -4.03 -5.22 -0.35
N ASP A 242 -5.32 -5.48 -0.32
CA ASP A 242 -5.90 -6.82 -0.53
C ASP A 242 -6.28 -7.06 -1.99
N ALA A 243 -6.20 -6.03 -2.84
CA ALA A 243 -6.42 -6.16 -4.29
C ALA A 243 -5.48 -7.22 -4.90
N GLN A 244 -6.05 -8.18 -5.61
CA GLN A 244 -5.29 -9.24 -6.31
C GLN A 244 -5.78 -9.37 -7.75
N PRO A 245 -4.91 -9.67 -8.71
CA PRO A 245 -3.43 -9.72 -8.62
C PRO A 245 -2.81 -8.32 -8.55
N ARG A 246 -1.65 -8.19 -7.91
CA ARG A 246 -0.96 -6.93 -7.71
C ARG A 246 0.15 -6.73 -8.73
N LEU A 247 0.01 -5.71 -9.59
CA LEU A 247 1.07 -5.31 -10.54
C LEU A 247 2.27 -4.69 -9.82
N ILE A 248 2.05 -3.93 -8.74
CA ILE A 248 3.12 -3.38 -7.91
C ILE A 248 4.10 -4.48 -7.46
N SER A 249 3.57 -5.61 -6.99
CA SER A 249 4.41 -6.72 -6.51
C SER A 249 5.16 -7.45 -7.62
N LEU A 250 4.67 -7.37 -8.87
CA LEU A 250 5.27 -8.02 -10.03
C LEU A 250 6.32 -7.13 -10.72
N LEU A 251 6.08 -5.82 -10.74
CA LEU A 251 6.88 -4.87 -11.52
C LEU A 251 7.94 -4.14 -10.70
N LEU A 252 7.81 -4.11 -9.36
CA LEU A 252 8.80 -3.45 -8.51
C LEU A 252 9.80 -4.45 -7.92
N PRO A 253 11.02 -4.02 -7.60
CA PRO A 253 11.55 -2.64 -7.67
C PRO A 253 11.85 -2.16 -9.09
N VAL A 254 11.65 -0.87 -9.34
CA VAL A 254 12.12 -0.22 -10.57
C VAL A 254 13.63 -0.38 -10.65
N LYS A 255 14.10 -0.91 -11.76
CA LYS A 255 15.54 -1.04 -12.05
C LYS A 255 15.97 0.18 -12.87
N SER A 256 16.83 0.99 -12.29
CA SER A 256 17.49 2.13 -12.95
C SER A 256 18.80 1.71 -13.58
#